data_0aca5019b3ae849462f8a1dbcdc4b9a2
#
_entry.id   0aca5019b3ae849462f8a1dbcdc4b9a2
#
_cell.length_a   1.000
_cell.length_b   1.000
_cell.length_c   1.000
_cell.angle_alpha   90.00
_cell.angle_beta   90.00
_cell.angle_gamma   90.00
#
_symmetry.space_group_name_H-M   'P 1'
#
loop_
_entity.id
_entity.type
_entity.pdbx_description
1 polymer ?
#
loop_
_entity_poly.entity_id
_entity_poly.type
_entity_poly.pdbx_seq_one_letter_code
_entity_poly.pdbx_strand_id
1 'polypeptide(L)'
;MGLATAASAALNKAGIEASEPAFDTITVKCDSAAIAQKAEAAGFNLRVFGPDEVGLSFGETVTREDLVSILEDVFGVDAGDVDALADTSSVKGRNNLLPHAIFNTHKSESQMLRYLKQLEDKDLALNHSMISLGADSASFVNLNFLWSRRRRAREPSRPPRHRR
;
A
#
# COMPACT_ATOMS: atom_id res chain seq x y z
N MET A 1 -0.39 10.14 7.04
CA MET A 1 -0.59 11.31 6.17
C MET A 1 -0.49 12.64 6.95
N GLY A 2 -1.23 12.88 8.02
CA GLY A 2 -1.14 14.15 8.77
C GLY A 2 0.28 14.54 9.17
N LEU A 3 1.09 13.59 9.69
CA LEU A 3 2.49 13.84 10.04
C LEU A 3 3.36 14.21 8.82
N ALA A 4 3.13 13.58 7.66
CA ALA A 4 3.85 13.92 6.43
C ALA A 4 3.51 15.33 5.95
N THR A 5 2.23 15.73 6.04
CA THR A 5 1.79 17.08 5.70
C THR A 5 2.41 18.11 6.64
N ALA A 6 2.40 17.85 7.94
CA ALA A 6 3.02 18.73 8.93
C ALA A 6 4.53 18.88 8.73
N ALA A 7 5.22 17.75 8.47
CA ALA A 7 6.66 17.77 8.18
C ALA A 7 7.01 18.59 6.94
N SER A 8 6.28 18.36 5.84
CA SER A 8 6.48 19.13 4.61
C SER A 8 6.24 20.62 4.81
N ALA A 9 5.16 20.98 5.50
CA ALA A 9 4.82 22.37 5.79
C ALA A 9 5.87 23.06 6.68
N ALA A 10 6.36 22.39 7.74
CA ALA A 10 7.37 22.91 8.63
C ALA A 10 8.72 23.13 7.92
N LEU A 11 9.17 22.16 7.13
CA LEU A 11 10.41 22.23 6.37
C LEU A 11 10.37 23.35 5.32
N ASN A 12 9.29 23.42 4.53
CA ASN A 12 9.12 24.47 3.52
C ASN A 12 9.03 25.86 4.15
N LYS A 13 8.39 26.00 5.32
CA LYS A 13 8.36 27.26 6.08
C LYS A 13 9.75 27.68 6.55
N ALA A 14 10.62 26.74 6.88
CA ALA A 14 12.00 26.97 7.25
C ALA A 14 12.94 27.21 6.05
N GLY A 15 12.44 27.14 4.82
CA GLY A 15 13.22 27.33 3.60
C GLY A 15 13.93 26.06 3.09
N ILE A 16 13.60 24.89 3.64
CA ILE A 16 14.10 23.60 3.17
C ILE A 16 13.07 23.02 2.19
N GLU A 17 13.47 22.80 0.95
CA GLU A 17 12.57 22.30 -0.09
C GLU A 17 12.13 20.86 0.21
N ALA A 18 10.86 20.69 0.54
CA ALA A 18 10.23 19.41 0.78
C ALA A 18 9.05 19.21 -0.18
N SER A 19 8.90 18.00 -0.72
CA SER A 19 7.81 17.66 -1.62
C SER A 19 6.45 17.69 -0.91
N GLU A 20 5.38 17.93 -1.67
CA GLU A 20 4.03 17.69 -1.16
C GLU A 20 3.82 16.19 -0.92
N PRO A 21 3.24 15.79 0.22
CA PRO A 21 3.01 14.39 0.53
C PRO A 21 1.87 13.83 -0.35
N ALA A 22 2.16 12.79 -1.14
CA ALA A 22 1.12 12.05 -1.84
C ALA A 22 0.31 11.16 -0.88
N PHE A 23 0.95 10.66 0.17
CA PHE A 23 0.32 9.84 1.23
C PHE A 23 1.10 9.99 2.55
N ASP A 24 2.09 9.17 2.80
CA ASP A 24 2.85 9.10 4.06
C ASP A 24 4.34 9.43 3.90
N THR A 25 4.77 9.67 2.69
CA THR A 25 6.18 9.85 2.34
C THR A 25 6.38 11.22 1.68
N ILE A 26 7.46 11.88 2.10
CA ILE A 26 7.96 13.12 1.50
C ILE A 26 9.42 12.95 1.12
N THR A 27 9.87 13.72 0.14
CA THR A 27 11.29 13.89 -0.20
C THR A 27 11.76 15.28 0.15
N VAL A 28 12.97 15.38 0.64
CA VAL A 28 13.55 16.65 1.13
C VAL A 28 14.89 16.86 0.46
N LYS A 29 15.10 18.03 -0.10
CA LYS A 29 16.39 18.43 -0.67
C LYS A 29 17.32 18.96 0.40
N CYS A 30 18.42 18.27 0.61
CA CYS A 30 19.41 18.61 1.63
C CYS A 30 20.71 17.85 1.39
N ASP A 31 21.78 18.19 2.12
CA ASP A 31 22.98 17.35 2.18
C ASP A 31 22.62 15.99 2.83
N SER A 32 22.44 14.99 2.00
CA SER A 32 21.95 13.69 2.43
C SER A 32 22.89 12.99 3.41
N ALA A 33 24.20 13.14 3.24
CA ALA A 33 25.20 12.49 4.11
C ALA A 33 25.17 13.09 5.53
N ALA A 34 25.13 14.40 5.64
CA ALA A 34 25.06 15.09 6.92
C ALA A 34 23.74 14.82 7.66
N ILE A 35 22.63 14.84 6.93
CA ILE A 35 21.30 14.60 7.50
C ILE A 35 21.13 13.14 7.90
N ALA A 36 21.57 12.17 7.07
CA ALA A 36 21.51 10.76 7.42
C ALA A 36 22.31 10.43 8.69
N GLN A 37 23.49 11.01 8.84
CA GLN A 37 24.31 10.82 10.05
C GLN A 37 23.63 11.38 11.30
N LYS A 38 23.01 12.56 11.21
CA LYS A 38 22.25 13.14 12.32
C LYS A 38 21.03 12.31 12.68
N ALA A 39 20.31 11.83 11.66
CA ALA A 39 19.15 10.98 11.85
C ALA A 39 19.52 9.65 12.55
N GLU A 40 20.63 9.01 12.13
CA GLU A 40 21.13 7.79 12.76
C GLU A 40 21.51 8.03 14.23
N ALA A 41 22.16 9.15 14.53
CA ALA A 41 22.50 9.55 15.90
C ALA A 41 21.26 9.80 16.77
N ALA A 42 20.16 10.28 16.18
CA ALA A 42 18.87 10.47 16.83
C ALA A 42 18.00 9.19 16.84
N GLY A 43 18.48 8.08 16.27
CA GLY A 43 17.77 6.79 16.22
C GLY A 43 16.78 6.62 15.06
N PHE A 44 16.85 7.48 14.05
CA PHE A 44 15.99 7.41 12.87
C PHE A 44 16.76 6.96 11.63
N ASN A 45 16.11 6.13 10.80
CA ASN A 45 16.64 5.74 9.51
C ASN A 45 15.93 6.52 8.40
N LEU A 46 16.69 7.28 7.63
CA LEU A 46 16.19 8.00 6.45
C LEU A 46 16.66 7.29 5.18
N ARG A 47 15.82 7.34 4.16
CA ARG A 47 16.17 6.80 2.84
C ARG A 47 16.97 7.85 2.07
N VAL A 48 18.21 7.54 1.73
CA VAL A 48 19.04 8.37 0.85
C VAL A 48 18.75 8.00 -0.61
N PHE A 49 18.31 8.97 -1.43
CA PHE A 49 18.11 8.79 -2.87
C PHE A 49 19.32 9.20 -3.70
N GLY A 50 20.11 10.15 -3.18
CA GLY A 50 21.28 10.68 -3.85
C GLY A 50 22.06 11.61 -2.89
N PRO A 51 23.04 12.36 -3.38
CA PRO A 51 23.81 13.26 -2.52
C PRO A 51 22.97 14.42 -1.96
N ASP A 52 21.92 14.83 -2.67
CA ASP A 52 21.16 16.05 -2.38
C ASP A 52 19.70 15.77 -1.96
N GLU A 53 19.33 14.51 -1.72
CA GLU A 53 17.94 14.17 -1.46
C GLU A 53 17.80 13.01 -0.47
N VAL A 54 16.90 13.19 0.50
CA VAL A 54 16.48 12.16 1.46
C VAL A 54 14.98 11.97 1.46
N GLY A 55 14.53 10.76 1.76
CA GLY A 55 13.13 10.42 1.92
C GLY A 55 12.77 10.16 3.38
N LEU A 56 11.65 10.72 3.80
CA LEU A 56 11.01 10.47 5.09
C LEU A 56 9.68 9.77 4.87
N SER A 57 9.49 8.64 5.55
CA SER A 57 8.23 7.90 5.53
C SER A 57 7.69 7.75 6.95
N PHE A 58 6.43 8.13 7.13
CA PHE A 58 5.76 8.15 8.43
C PHE A 58 4.82 6.95 8.53
N GLY A 59 5.29 5.88 9.16
CA GLY A 59 4.48 4.69 9.43
C GLY A 59 3.46 4.90 10.54
N GLU A 60 2.64 3.89 10.80
CA GLU A 60 1.60 3.93 11.84
C GLU A 60 2.15 4.00 13.27
N THR A 61 3.39 3.61 13.46
CA THR A 61 4.08 3.62 14.77
C THR A 61 4.77 4.94 15.08
N VAL A 62 4.91 5.83 14.08
CA VAL A 62 5.57 7.14 14.27
C VAL A 62 4.65 8.08 15.04
N THR A 63 5.15 8.63 16.12
CA THR A 63 4.43 9.56 16.99
C THR A 63 4.68 11.02 16.59
N ARG A 64 3.99 11.94 17.27
CA ARG A 64 4.22 13.37 17.09
C ARG A 64 5.55 13.81 17.69
N GLU A 65 5.91 13.22 18.81
CA GLU A 65 7.19 13.43 19.49
C GLU A 65 8.36 13.03 18.58
N ASP A 66 8.22 11.91 17.85
CA ASP A 66 9.22 11.51 16.85
C ASP A 66 9.35 12.54 15.74
N LEU A 67 8.22 13.09 15.26
CA LEU A 67 8.25 14.15 14.23
C LEU A 67 8.94 15.41 14.75
N VAL A 68 8.65 15.84 15.98
CA VAL A 68 9.30 16.99 16.60
C VAL A 68 10.81 16.75 16.68
N SER A 69 11.24 15.59 17.17
CA SER A 69 12.66 15.23 17.24
C SER A 69 13.33 15.21 15.86
N ILE A 70 12.66 14.68 14.83
CA ILE A 70 13.17 14.72 13.46
C ILE A 70 13.35 16.16 12.97
N LEU A 71 12.39 17.03 13.21
CA LEU A 71 12.47 18.42 12.75
C LEU A 71 13.56 19.21 13.50
N GLU A 72 13.62 19.08 14.82
CA GLU A 72 14.54 19.86 15.68
C GLU A 72 15.94 19.28 15.69
N ASP A 73 16.12 17.98 15.98
CA ASP A 73 17.43 17.38 16.16
C ASP A 73 18.14 17.07 14.84
N VAL A 74 17.37 16.65 13.81
CA VAL A 74 17.95 16.24 12.53
C VAL A 74 18.05 17.41 11.57
N PHE A 75 16.96 18.15 11.36
CA PHE A 75 16.91 19.26 10.39
C PHE A 75 17.23 20.61 11.02
N GLY A 76 17.19 20.76 12.35
CA GLY A 76 17.42 22.02 13.05
C GLY A 76 16.30 23.05 12.83
N VAL A 77 15.08 22.57 12.59
CA VAL A 77 13.89 23.38 12.30
C VAL A 77 12.95 23.35 13.50
N ASP A 78 12.47 24.51 13.92
CA ASP A 78 11.44 24.61 14.96
C ASP A 78 10.16 23.89 14.46
N ALA A 79 9.77 22.86 15.18
CA ALA A 79 8.58 22.07 14.85
C ALA A 79 7.27 22.90 14.94
N GLY A 80 7.25 23.92 15.80
CA GLY A 80 6.07 24.76 16.01
C GLY A 80 4.83 23.96 16.44
N ASP A 81 3.65 24.39 15.99
CA ASP A 81 2.41 23.67 16.21
C ASP A 81 2.18 22.64 15.10
N VAL A 82 2.69 21.42 15.32
CA VAL A 82 2.54 20.28 14.39
C VAL A 82 1.08 19.96 14.09
N ASP A 83 0.18 20.14 15.06
CA ASP A 83 -1.25 19.86 14.89
C ASP A 83 -1.93 20.85 13.95
N ALA A 84 -1.56 22.13 14.04
CA ALA A 84 -2.06 23.14 13.13
C ALA A 84 -1.54 22.96 11.70
N LEU A 85 -0.35 22.35 11.54
CA LEU A 85 0.24 22.06 10.22
C LEU A 85 -0.25 20.75 9.60
N ALA A 86 -0.85 19.86 10.39
CA ALA A 86 -1.32 18.53 9.95
C ALA A 86 -2.69 18.60 9.21
N ASP A 87 -2.85 19.53 8.26
CA ASP A 87 -4.09 19.66 7.49
C ASP A 87 -4.25 18.50 6.50
N THR A 88 -5.25 17.66 6.75
CA THR A 88 -5.64 16.55 5.87
C THR A 88 -6.96 16.79 5.15
N SER A 89 -7.48 18.01 5.16
CA SER A 89 -8.80 18.37 4.60
C SER A 89 -8.89 18.14 3.08
N SER A 90 -7.76 18.19 2.38
CA SER A 90 -7.66 17.91 0.94
C SER A 90 -7.80 16.42 0.59
N VAL A 91 -7.65 15.52 1.60
CA VAL A 91 -7.71 14.08 1.39
C VAL A 91 -9.16 13.62 1.40
N LYS A 92 -9.69 13.39 0.22
CA LYS A 92 -11.00 12.77 0.09
C LYS A 92 -10.89 11.27 0.39
N GLY A 93 -11.37 10.85 1.54
CA GLY A 93 -11.54 9.44 1.86
C GLY A 93 -12.47 8.76 0.85
N ARG A 94 -12.15 7.53 0.47
CA ARG A 94 -13.08 6.70 -0.31
C ARG A 94 -14.12 6.12 0.65
N ASN A 95 -15.33 6.65 0.64
CA ASN A 95 -16.41 6.19 1.53
C ASN A 95 -17.05 4.86 1.08
N ASN A 96 -16.80 4.42 -0.15
CA ASN A 96 -17.36 3.19 -0.69
C ASN A 96 -16.24 2.19 -1.05
N LEU A 97 -15.55 1.71 -0.02
CA LEU A 97 -14.56 0.65 -0.14
C LEU A 97 -15.26 -0.71 -0.09
N LEU A 98 -14.92 -1.60 -1.04
CA LEU A 98 -15.44 -2.97 -1.09
C LEU A 98 -16.98 -3.02 -1.00
N PRO A 99 -17.71 -2.45 -1.97
CA PRO A 99 -19.16 -2.29 -1.89
C PRO A 99 -19.95 -3.61 -2.00
N HIS A 100 -19.29 -4.71 -2.42
CA HIS A 100 -19.94 -6.00 -2.53
C HIS A 100 -20.33 -6.57 -1.17
N ALA A 101 -21.54 -7.09 -1.08
CA ALA A 101 -22.12 -7.65 0.15
C ALA A 101 -21.22 -8.71 0.82
N ILE A 102 -20.46 -9.47 0.03
CA ILE A 102 -19.57 -10.52 0.52
C ILE A 102 -18.54 -10.00 1.56
N PHE A 103 -18.02 -8.80 1.37
CA PHE A 103 -17.06 -8.17 2.29
C PHE A 103 -17.67 -7.71 3.60
N ASN A 104 -19.00 -7.65 3.66
CA ASN A 104 -19.73 -7.16 4.82
C ASN A 104 -20.61 -8.22 5.50
N THR A 105 -20.70 -9.43 4.93
CA THR A 105 -21.60 -10.49 5.41
C THR A 105 -20.94 -11.34 6.50
N HIS A 106 -19.66 -11.67 6.37
CA HIS A 106 -18.94 -12.59 7.26
C HIS A 106 -18.10 -11.82 8.27
N LYS A 107 -18.73 -11.41 9.39
CA LYS A 107 -18.11 -10.53 10.40
C LYS A 107 -17.60 -11.25 11.65
N SER A 108 -17.93 -12.54 11.82
CA SER A 108 -17.42 -13.36 12.91
C SER A 108 -16.48 -14.44 12.38
N GLU A 109 -15.58 -14.91 13.25
CA GLU A 109 -14.68 -16.02 12.95
C GLU A 109 -15.44 -17.25 12.42
N SER A 110 -16.50 -17.65 13.13
CA SER A 110 -17.31 -18.79 12.74
C SER A 110 -17.99 -18.63 11.38
N GLN A 111 -18.43 -17.43 11.04
CA GLN A 111 -19.02 -17.13 9.72
C GLN A 111 -17.95 -17.19 8.63
N MET A 112 -16.75 -16.66 8.90
CA MET A 112 -15.64 -16.71 7.96
C MET A 112 -15.20 -18.16 7.71
N LEU A 113 -15.02 -18.97 8.74
CA LEU A 113 -14.64 -20.37 8.62
C LEU A 113 -15.67 -21.18 7.79
N ARG A 114 -16.96 -20.97 8.03
CA ARG A 114 -18.03 -21.61 7.23
C ARG A 114 -18.00 -21.16 5.78
N TYR A 115 -17.72 -19.88 5.54
CA TYR A 115 -17.59 -19.35 4.17
C TYR A 115 -16.40 -19.95 3.44
N LEU A 116 -15.24 -20.02 4.10
CA LEU A 116 -14.04 -20.67 3.55
C LEU A 116 -14.32 -22.14 3.21
N LYS A 117 -15.01 -22.86 4.11
CA LYS A 117 -15.39 -24.25 3.84
C LYS A 117 -16.33 -24.37 2.65
N GLN A 118 -17.30 -23.47 2.50
CA GLN A 118 -18.19 -23.45 1.31
C GLN A 118 -17.42 -23.17 0.01
N LEU A 119 -16.36 -22.36 0.05
CA LEU A 119 -15.52 -22.12 -1.11
C LEU A 119 -14.67 -23.34 -1.45
N GLU A 120 -14.07 -23.96 -0.43
CA GLU A 120 -13.29 -25.18 -0.56
C GLU A 120 -14.12 -26.33 -1.18
N ASP A 121 -15.37 -26.51 -0.72
CA ASP A 121 -16.28 -27.56 -1.19
C ASP A 121 -16.75 -27.37 -2.64
N LYS A 122 -16.48 -26.23 -3.25
CA LYS A 122 -16.75 -25.96 -4.67
C LYS A 122 -15.69 -26.50 -5.62
N ASP A 123 -14.54 -26.87 -5.09
CA ASP A 123 -13.43 -27.43 -5.84
C ASP A 123 -13.20 -28.89 -5.44
N LEU A 124 -12.56 -29.62 -6.33
CA LEU A 124 -12.16 -31.01 -6.06
C LEU A 124 -10.91 -30.97 -5.16
N ALA A 125 -11.08 -31.43 -3.93
CA ALA A 125 -9.97 -31.58 -2.98
C ALA A 125 -9.72 -33.06 -2.68
N LEU A 126 -8.46 -33.41 -2.42
CA LEU A 126 -8.04 -34.79 -2.13
C LEU A 126 -8.74 -35.37 -0.88
N ASN A 127 -9.13 -34.54 0.06
CA ASN A 127 -9.87 -34.93 1.27
C ASN A 127 -11.35 -35.28 0.99
N HIS A 128 -11.89 -34.85 -0.13
CA HIS A 128 -13.27 -35.16 -0.57
C HIS A 128 -13.33 -36.13 -1.74
N SER A 129 -12.22 -36.30 -2.45
CA SER A 129 -12.16 -37.15 -3.63
C SER A 129 -11.97 -38.61 -3.25
N MET A 130 -12.89 -39.45 -3.67
CA MET A 130 -12.73 -40.92 -3.65
C MET A 130 -11.95 -41.43 -4.87
N ILE A 131 -11.37 -40.53 -5.66
CA ILE A 131 -10.60 -40.83 -6.86
C ILE A 131 -9.15 -41.10 -6.49
N SER A 132 -8.55 -42.15 -7.08
CA SER A 132 -7.13 -42.48 -6.81
C SER A 132 -6.16 -41.39 -7.24
N LEU A 133 -5.02 -41.28 -6.55
CA LEU A 133 -3.97 -40.25 -6.74
C LEU A 133 -3.53 -40.02 -8.20
N GLY A 134 -3.71 -40.99 -9.11
CA GLY A 134 -3.37 -40.84 -10.52
C GLY A 134 -4.38 -40.03 -11.35
N ALA A 135 -5.57 -39.72 -10.82
CA ALA A 135 -6.61 -38.96 -11.53
C ALA A 135 -6.52 -37.44 -11.30
N ASP A 136 -5.72 -36.99 -10.37
CA ASP A 136 -5.53 -35.54 -10.06
C ASP A 136 -4.91 -34.78 -11.22
N SER A 137 -4.07 -35.39 -12.03
CA SER A 137 -3.54 -34.77 -13.25
C SER A 137 -4.64 -34.44 -14.28
N ALA A 138 -5.73 -35.20 -14.30
CA ALA A 138 -6.89 -34.93 -15.16
C ALA A 138 -7.72 -33.74 -14.67
N SER A 139 -7.81 -33.52 -13.34
CA SER A 139 -8.48 -32.35 -12.75
C SER A 139 -7.75 -31.05 -13.05
N PHE A 140 -6.42 -31.05 -12.99
CA PHE A 140 -5.58 -29.91 -13.37
C PHE A 140 -5.73 -29.54 -14.85
N VAL A 141 -5.85 -30.52 -15.73
CA VAL A 141 -6.07 -30.29 -17.16
C VAL A 141 -7.47 -29.69 -17.41
N ASN A 142 -8.49 -30.11 -16.65
CA ASN A 142 -9.84 -29.57 -16.76
C ASN A 142 -9.93 -28.10 -16.27
N LEU A 143 -9.25 -27.73 -15.20
CA LEU A 143 -9.20 -26.36 -14.71
C LEU A 143 -8.51 -25.44 -15.73
N ASN A 144 -7.41 -25.87 -16.32
CA ASN A 144 -6.75 -25.13 -17.40
C ASN A 144 -7.61 -25.03 -18.67
N PHE A 145 -8.39 -26.04 -18.98
CA PHE A 145 -9.30 -26.04 -20.11
C PHE A 145 -10.49 -25.08 -19.89
N LEU A 146 -11.08 -25.05 -18.70
CA LEU A 146 -12.14 -24.10 -18.34
C LEU A 146 -11.63 -22.66 -18.30
N TRP A 147 -10.39 -22.46 -17.85
CA TRP A 147 -9.76 -21.13 -17.81
C TRP A 147 -9.42 -20.62 -19.22
N SER A 148 -8.94 -21.49 -20.10
CA SER A 148 -8.68 -21.17 -21.51
C SER A 148 -9.95 -20.89 -22.32
N ARG A 149 -11.06 -21.54 -21.98
CA ARG A 149 -12.38 -21.25 -22.57
C ARG A 149 -12.94 -19.90 -22.14
N ARG A 150 -12.77 -19.51 -20.86
CA ARG A 150 -13.19 -18.18 -20.37
C ARG A 150 -12.36 -17.04 -20.98
N ARG A 151 -11.10 -17.26 -21.27
CA ARG A 151 -10.28 -16.26 -21.99
C ARG A 151 -10.77 -16.07 -23.43
N ARG A 152 -11.05 -17.13 -24.16
CA ARG A 152 -11.54 -17.05 -25.56
C ARG A 152 -12.90 -16.37 -25.67
N ALA A 153 -13.76 -16.52 -24.69
CA ALA A 153 -15.07 -15.85 -24.66
C ALA A 153 -14.98 -14.33 -24.37
N ARG A 154 -13.84 -13.84 -23.91
CA ARG A 154 -13.59 -12.41 -23.61
C ARG A 154 -12.80 -11.68 -24.71
N GLU A 155 -12.24 -12.36 -25.70
CA GLU A 155 -11.64 -11.70 -26.84
C GLU A 155 -12.74 -11.17 -27.77
N PRO A 156 -12.83 -9.85 -28.00
CA PRO A 156 -13.75 -9.32 -29.00
C PRO A 156 -13.34 -9.86 -30.36
N SER A 157 -14.32 -10.35 -31.12
CA SER A 157 -14.13 -10.86 -32.48
C SER A 157 -13.40 -9.82 -33.33
N ARG A 158 -12.18 -10.14 -33.80
CA ARG A 158 -11.46 -9.30 -34.75
C ARG A 158 -12.28 -9.15 -36.02
N PRO A 159 -12.48 -7.93 -36.53
CA PRO A 159 -13.17 -7.73 -37.80
C PRO A 159 -12.37 -8.40 -38.95
N PRO A 160 -13.06 -8.90 -39.98
CA PRO A 160 -12.42 -9.56 -41.10
C PRO A 160 -11.47 -8.61 -41.82
N ARG A 161 -10.22 -9.04 -42.04
CA ARG A 161 -9.25 -8.29 -42.84
C ARG A 161 -9.73 -8.29 -44.30
N HIS A 162 -10.11 -7.14 -44.82
CA HIS A 162 -10.27 -6.95 -46.26
C HIS A 162 -8.90 -7.15 -46.93
N ARG A 163 -8.80 -8.19 -47.75
CA ARG A 163 -7.70 -8.32 -48.72
C ARG A 163 -7.98 -7.33 -49.85
N ARG A 164 -7.03 -6.47 -50.11
CA ARG A 164 -6.85 -5.80 -51.40
C ARG A 164 -5.92 -6.60 -52.26
#